data_1d74b17bed00e57cd34ce6001061c940
#
_entry.id   1d74b17bed00e57cd34ce6001061c940
#
_cell.length_a   1.000
_cell.length_b   1.000
_cell.length_c   1.000
_cell.angle_alpha   90.00
_cell.angle_beta   90.00
_cell.angle_gamma   90.00
#
_symmetry.space_group_name_H-M   'P 1'
#
loop_
_entity.id
_entity.type
_entity.pdbx_description
1 polymer ?
#
loop_
_entity_poly.entity_id
_entity_poly.type
_entity_poly.pdbx_seq_one_letter_code
_entity_poly.pdbx_strand_id
1 'polypeptide(L)'
;MTRTEKETLIKSLDLKQNAIKILINSFYGAFGNRYFYFHNNEIAQSITLQGQDLIKFSIKAVNHYFMAKWHLDEELHQQLGIAGRQVNQIDKEAAIYTDTDSVYICFDYAIQSVEGLSQELDSNQSLEFCLAINRHRLKDYFKQAFTRYAAHFHTDNRQDFELENISRSAIWLAKKKYILKVSYKDNTKEELLAKESLTIKGLEAIQAAYPVWARTHLYKLYEYLLEVGNTLDLEQDLIPRLNAIRDEFEQLPIDQIAFNFSVRVYDDYVKKLVPLQLEKGISIYARAAAYHNHIIKKTGNQKYNYIQSGSKIRFYYAAANEYEFDIFGYAPGSYPEEFAPPMDKQQQFFRMIVEPINKILKAMQYPELTSSLSRSIELVKSRSRKKDFTDEEMYPLYAVHSQTLEYAEIPESCQGFIGNPDAQIPPDLMMIYLQAISQFGLNTVVVPKHELVKYRERIAKKLSITVEDPFALSIEEMQDYVRTNGWTEVMNNQDGGSWLQTDKYERALKQGKEVYSMGVDLVKAYKSASKPKPNKKVEETA
;
A
#
# COMPACT_ATOMS: atom_id res chain seq x y z
N MET A 1 18.79 6.40 46.47
CA MET A 1 17.59 5.79 45.87
C MET A 1 17.79 4.28 45.75
N THR A 2 16.88 3.53 46.29
CA THR A 2 16.82 2.07 46.14
C THR A 2 16.42 1.71 44.71
N ARG A 3 16.60 0.46 44.30
CA ARG A 3 16.17 -0.03 42.97
C ARG A 3 14.68 0.22 42.73
N THR A 4 13.85 -0.04 43.71
CA THR A 4 12.39 0.15 43.66
C THR A 4 12.01 1.63 43.50
N GLU A 5 12.69 2.54 44.19
CA GLU A 5 12.48 3.99 44.03
C GLU A 5 12.85 4.48 42.62
N LYS A 6 13.95 3.95 42.03
CA LYS A 6 14.35 4.27 40.67
C LYS A 6 13.31 3.76 39.66
N GLU A 7 12.85 2.51 39.80
CA GLU A 7 11.82 1.93 38.92
C GLU A 7 10.50 2.72 38.99
N THR A 8 10.10 3.16 40.20
CA THR A 8 8.90 3.98 40.39
C THR A 8 9.06 5.36 39.75
N LEU A 9 10.23 5.97 39.88
CA LEU A 9 10.53 7.26 39.25
C LEU A 9 10.52 7.16 37.73
N ILE A 10 11.14 6.14 37.15
CA ILE A 10 11.14 5.87 35.70
C ILE A 10 9.69 5.75 35.20
N LYS A 11 8.86 4.91 35.81
CA LYS A 11 7.44 4.78 35.45
C LYS A 11 6.68 6.11 35.53
N SER A 12 6.94 6.91 36.57
CA SER A 12 6.31 8.23 36.71
C SER A 12 6.72 9.20 35.60
N LEU A 13 8.00 9.20 35.21
CA LEU A 13 8.51 10.02 34.13
C LEU A 13 7.96 9.59 32.78
N ASP A 14 7.88 8.29 32.51
CA ASP A 14 7.29 7.73 31.28
C ASP A 14 5.82 8.12 31.15
N LEU A 15 5.04 8.03 32.25
CA LEU A 15 3.65 8.46 32.25
C LEU A 15 3.51 9.95 31.97
N LYS A 16 4.38 10.80 32.55
CA LYS A 16 4.39 12.25 32.28
C LYS A 16 4.76 12.55 30.83
N GLN A 17 5.79 11.92 30.31
CA GLN A 17 6.21 12.06 28.90
C GLN A 17 5.08 11.67 27.96
N ASN A 18 4.44 10.53 28.17
CA ASN A 18 3.32 10.07 27.36
C ASN A 18 2.11 11.02 27.44
N ALA A 19 1.78 11.55 28.61
CA ALA A 19 0.71 12.53 28.78
C ALA A 19 0.99 13.81 27.99
N ILE A 20 2.22 14.34 28.05
CA ILE A 20 2.63 15.53 27.30
C ILE A 20 2.60 15.23 25.80
N LYS A 21 3.09 14.08 25.34
CA LYS A 21 3.05 13.66 23.93
C LYS A 21 1.61 13.61 23.40
N ILE A 22 0.69 13.02 24.18
CA ILE A 22 -0.73 12.98 23.82
C ILE A 22 -1.32 14.39 23.75
N LEU A 23 -1.00 15.25 24.71
CA LEU A 23 -1.48 16.63 24.73
C LEU A 23 -1.02 17.40 23.49
N ILE A 24 0.28 17.38 23.17
CA ILE A 24 0.85 18.07 22.00
C ILE A 24 0.21 17.54 20.70
N ASN A 25 0.09 16.23 20.54
CA ASN A 25 -0.54 15.64 19.36
C ASN A 25 -2.03 15.99 19.24
N SER A 26 -2.71 16.19 20.38
CA SER A 26 -4.12 16.61 20.40
C SER A 26 -4.32 18.05 19.93
N PHE A 27 -3.34 18.95 20.14
CA PHE A 27 -3.41 20.33 19.65
C PHE A 27 -3.56 20.43 18.14
N TYR A 28 -2.80 19.63 17.39
CA TYR A 28 -2.94 19.55 15.94
C TYR A 28 -4.39 19.19 15.53
N GLY A 29 -4.94 18.14 16.14
CA GLY A 29 -6.32 17.73 15.88
C GLY A 29 -7.35 18.77 16.31
N ALA A 30 -7.09 19.48 17.42
CA ALA A 30 -7.94 20.55 17.90
C ALA A 30 -7.99 21.73 16.93
N PHE A 31 -6.86 22.19 16.41
CA PHE A 31 -6.82 23.26 15.40
C PHE A 31 -7.59 22.90 14.12
N GLY A 32 -7.58 21.64 13.70
CA GLY A 32 -8.35 21.16 12.56
C GLY A 32 -9.84 20.94 12.84
N ASN A 33 -10.28 20.98 14.10
CA ASN A 33 -11.67 20.74 14.47
C ASN A 33 -12.47 22.04 14.48
N ARG A 34 -13.46 22.17 13.57
CA ARG A 34 -14.33 23.34 13.42
C ARG A 34 -15.12 23.74 14.69
N TYR A 35 -15.25 22.85 15.66
CA TYR A 35 -15.94 23.11 16.92
C TYR A 35 -14.99 23.55 18.04
N PHE A 36 -13.69 23.56 17.80
CA PHE A 36 -12.73 24.03 18.78
C PHE A 36 -12.63 25.55 18.75
N TYR A 37 -12.59 26.17 19.94
CA TYR A 37 -12.60 27.64 20.07
C TYR A 37 -11.45 28.33 19.30
N PHE A 38 -10.26 27.73 19.30
CA PHE A 38 -9.09 28.21 18.56
C PHE A 38 -8.91 27.51 17.21
N HIS A 39 -10.02 27.09 16.57
CA HIS A 39 -9.97 26.46 15.26
C HIS A 39 -9.23 27.33 14.24
N ASN A 40 -8.23 26.75 13.58
CA ASN A 40 -7.47 27.41 12.52
C ASN A 40 -6.94 26.35 11.53
N ASN A 41 -7.59 26.24 10.39
CA ASN A 41 -7.20 25.29 9.35
C ASN A 41 -5.82 25.59 8.77
N GLU A 42 -5.40 26.85 8.68
CA GLU A 42 -4.12 27.22 8.11
C GLU A 42 -2.97 26.74 9.00
N ILE A 43 -3.12 26.88 10.32
CA ILE A 43 -2.14 26.33 11.29
C ILE A 43 -2.09 24.79 11.18
N ALA A 44 -3.26 24.13 11.17
CA ALA A 44 -3.31 22.67 11.07
C ALA A 44 -2.70 22.18 9.75
N GLN A 45 -2.96 22.86 8.65
CA GLN A 45 -2.39 22.55 7.34
C GLN A 45 -0.87 22.81 7.32
N SER A 46 -0.41 23.93 7.88
CA SER A 46 1.01 24.28 7.94
C SER A 46 1.83 23.23 8.69
N ILE A 47 1.32 22.73 9.82
CA ILE A 47 1.97 21.66 10.60
C ILE A 47 2.17 20.39 9.73
N THR A 48 1.13 19.98 8.99
CA THR A 48 1.21 18.80 8.13
C THR A 48 2.13 18.99 6.93
N LEU A 49 2.08 20.16 6.29
CA LEU A 49 2.94 20.48 5.15
C LEU A 49 4.41 20.55 5.57
N GLN A 50 4.69 21.16 6.71
CA GLN A 50 6.05 21.20 7.28
C GLN A 50 6.57 19.81 7.60
N GLY A 51 5.74 18.94 8.20
CA GLY A 51 6.10 17.54 8.44
C GLY A 51 6.39 16.77 7.15
N GLN A 52 5.59 16.98 6.10
CA GLN A 52 5.83 16.38 4.79
C GLN A 52 7.13 16.86 4.13
N ASP A 53 7.45 18.15 4.27
CA ASP A 53 8.67 18.70 3.72
C ASP A 53 9.89 18.18 4.46
N LEU A 54 9.82 18.13 5.80
CA LEU A 54 10.88 17.60 6.65
C LEU A 54 11.20 16.14 6.35
N ILE A 55 10.18 15.28 6.19
CA ILE A 55 10.43 13.87 5.87
C ILE A 55 11.00 13.69 4.46
N LYS A 56 10.58 14.49 3.47
CA LYS A 56 11.17 14.51 2.13
C LYS A 56 12.63 14.97 2.16
N PHE A 57 12.94 15.96 2.99
CA PHE A 57 14.31 16.41 3.20
C PHE A 57 15.14 15.29 3.83
N SER A 58 14.62 14.59 4.83
CA SER A 58 15.29 13.47 5.50
C SER A 58 15.63 12.33 4.55
N ILE A 59 14.69 11.95 3.65
CA ILE A 59 14.94 10.97 2.58
C ILE A 59 16.13 11.40 1.71
N LYS A 60 16.12 12.67 1.27
CA LYS A 60 17.21 13.21 0.45
C LYS A 60 18.54 13.20 1.19
N ALA A 61 18.54 13.52 2.49
CA ALA A 61 19.74 13.52 3.32
C ALA A 61 20.32 12.10 3.46
N VAL A 62 19.48 11.08 3.74
CA VAL A 62 19.88 9.67 3.78
C VAL A 62 20.51 9.25 2.46
N ASN A 63 19.77 9.44 1.37
CA ASN A 63 20.21 8.99 0.05
C ASN A 63 21.50 9.72 -0.37
N HIS A 64 21.59 11.03 -0.09
CA HIS A 64 22.82 11.77 -0.37
C HIS A 64 24.02 11.23 0.42
N TYR A 65 23.84 10.85 1.69
CA TYR A 65 24.94 10.27 2.46
C TYR A 65 25.40 8.95 1.86
N PHE A 66 24.50 7.99 1.68
CA PHE A 66 24.87 6.65 1.23
C PHE A 66 25.34 6.61 -0.22
N MET A 67 24.73 7.37 -1.12
CA MET A 67 25.08 7.36 -2.55
C MET A 67 26.30 8.22 -2.89
N ALA A 68 26.54 9.33 -2.17
CA ALA A 68 27.56 10.29 -2.55
C ALA A 68 28.72 10.42 -1.55
N LYS A 69 28.53 10.04 -0.29
CA LYS A 69 29.53 10.26 0.76
C LYS A 69 30.08 8.98 1.36
N TRP A 70 29.26 7.95 1.51
CA TRP A 70 29.62 6.70 2.17
C TRP A 70 30.99 6.14 1.69
N HIS A 71 31.16 5.97 0.38
CA HIS A 71 32.36 5.39 -0.21
C HIS A 71 33.62 6.26 -0.06
N LEU A 72 33.47 7.53 0.35
CA LEU A 72 34.54 8.50 0.57
C LEU A 72 34.82 8.78 2.05
N ASP A 73 34.07 8.16 2.97
CA ASP A 73 34.09 8.46 4.41
C ASP A 73 35.22 7.64 5.11
N GLU A 74 36.46 7.94 4.78
CA GLU A 74 37.63 7.22 5.29
C GLU A 74 37.69 7.22 6.83
N GLU A 75 37.29 8.31 7.48
CA GLU A 75 37.24 8.41 8.94
C GLU A 75 36.31 7.38 9.54
N LEU A 76 35.08 7.25 8.98
CA LEU A 76 34.15 6.24 9.42
C LEU A 76 34.64 4.83 9.10
N HIS A 77 35.25 4.62 7.93
CA HIS A 77 35.82 3.32 7.56
C HIS A 77 36.90 2.84 8.54
N GLN A 78 37.72 3.77 9.07
CA GLN A 78 38.68 3.45 10.12
C GLN A 78 37.97 3.02 11.41
N GLN A 79 36.92 3.76 11.83
CA GLN A 79 36.16 3.45 13.03
C GLN A 79 35.37 2.13 12.93
N LEU A 80 34.96 1.76 11.72
CA LEU A 80 34.27 0.49 11.43
C LEU A 80 35.22 -0.70 11.22
N GLY A 81 36.56 -0.47 11.22
CA GLY A 81 37.56 -1.51 10.99
C GLY A 81 37.62 -2.03 9.55
N ILE A 82 37.13 -1.26 8.58
CA ILE A 82 37.14 -1.60 7.15
C ILE A 82 38.12 -0.76 6.35
N ALA A 83 38.98 0.00 7.01
CA ALA A 83 40.02 0.80 6.36
C ALA A 83 40.95 -0.09 5.49
N GLY A 84 41.25 0.38 4.27
CA GLY A 84 42.03 -0.36 3.30
C GLY A 84 41.26 -1.37 2.44
N ARG A 85 39.99 -1.60 2.71
CA ARG A 85 39.11 -2.36 1.80
C ARG A 85 38.59 -1.47 0.68
N GLN A 86 38.30 -2.07 -0.46
CA GLN A 86 37.57 -1.38 -1.52
C GLN A 86 36.10 -1.17 -1.09
N VAL A 87 35.67 0.10 -1.08
CA VAL A 87 34.29 0.48 -0.83
C VAL A 87 33.70 1.06 -2.11
N ASN A 88 32.74 0.36 -2.69
CA ASN A 88 32.09 0.76 -3.93
C ASN A 88 31.01 1.82 -3.67
N GLN A 89 30.80 2.68 -4.64
CA GLN A 89 29.70 3.64 -4.58
C GLN A 89 28.35 2.90 -4.64
N ILE A 90 27.42 3.30 -3.78
CA ILE A 90 26.05 2.77 -3.78
C ILE A 90 25.24 3.55 -4.81
N ASP A 91 24.62 2.85 -5.75
CA ASP A 91 23.77 3.39 -6.82
C ASP A 91 22.27 3.36 -6.50
N LYS A 92 21.90 2.77 -5.36
CA LYS A 92 20.51 2.60 -4.91
C LYS A 92 20.16 3.54 -3.76
N GLU A 93 18.91 3.97 -3.73
CA GLU A 93 18.39 4.76 -2.62
C GLU A 93 18.32 3.93 -1.33
N ALA A 94 19.06 4.34 -0.31
CA ALA A 94 19.09 3.65 0.98
C ALA A 94 17.82 3.87 1.81
N ALA A 95 17.11 4.98 1.61
CA ALA A 95 15.82 5.23 2.23
C ALA A 95 14.71 4.46 1.50
N ILE A 96 14.31 3.30 2.02
CA ILE A 96 13.42 2.35 1.36
C ILE A 96 11.94 2.53 1.71
N TYR A 97 11.63 3.11 2.89
CA TYR A 97 10.26 3.35 3.34
C TYR A 97 10.20 4.50 4.33
N THR A 98 9.05 5.18 4.38
CA THR A 98 8.76 6.25 5.35
C THR A 98 7.32 6.15 5.86
N ASP A 99 7.14 6.48 7.14
CA ASP A 99 5.80 6.59 7.71
C ASP A 99 5.72 7.79 8.67
N THR A 100 5.04 8.84 8.23
CA THR A 100 4.74 10.07 8.96
C THR A 100 6.00 10.84 9.40
N ASP A 101 6.77 10.35 10.35
CA ASP A 101 7.93 10.96 11.01
C ASP A 101 9.15 10.02 11.08
N SER A 102 9.11 8.88 10.43
CA SER A 102 10.19 7.90 10.42
C SER A 102 10.72 7.60 9.01
N VAL A 103 12.02 7.33 8.91
CA VAL A 103 12.70 6.89 7.71
C VAL A 103 13.32 5.52 7.96
N TYR A 104 13.06 4.57 7.09
CA TYR A 104 13.65 3.22 7.12
C TYR A 104 14.79 3.15 6.14
N ILE A 105 15.96 2.75 6.64
CA ILE A 105 17.21 2.71 5.90
C ILE A 105 17.62 1.27 5.68
N CYS A 106 17.96 0.90 4.45
CA CYS A 106 18.53 -0.39 4.10
C CYS A 106 20.05 -0.35 4.26
N PHE A 107 20.58 -0.93 5.33
CA PHE A 107 22.01 -1.02 5.58
C PHE A 107 22.71 -2.11 4.77
N ASP A 108 21.97 -3.05 4.18
CA ASP A 108 22.56 -4.11 3.34
C ASP A 108 23.35 -3.52 2.18
N TYR A 109 22.91 -2.38 1.63
CA TYR A 109 23.65 -1.71 0.56
C TYR A 109 25.02 -1.22 1.02
N ALA A 110 25.15 -0.75 2.26
CA ALA A 110 26.43 -0.36 2.82
C ALA A 110 27.34 -1.58 3.07
N ILE A 111 26.78 -2.66 3.63
CA ILE A 111 27.53 -3.91 3.87
C ILE A 111 28.00 -4.53 2.55
N GLN A 112 27.11 -4.61 1.55
CA GLN A 112 27.42 -5.18 0.23
C GLN A 112 28.38 -4.33 -0.58
N SER A 113 28.46 -3.02 -0.34
CA SER A 113 29.37 -2.13 -1.04
C SER A 113 30.86 -2.33 -0.65
N VAL A 114 31.10 -2.97 0.49
CA VAL A 114 32.46 -3.24 1.00
C VAL A 114 32.89 -4.64 0.57
N GLU A 115 34.01 -4.73 -0.13
CA GLU A 115 34.55 -5.99 -0.66
C GLU A 115 34.73 -7.04 0.45
N GLY A 116 34.15 -8.22 0.28
CA GLY A 116 34.22 -9.37 1.18
C GLY A 116 33.43 -9.26 2.49
N LEU A 117 32.91 -8.09 2.85
CA LEU A 117 32.28 -7.88 4.16
C LEU A 117 31.02 -8.69 4.39
N SER A 118 30.17 -8.82 3.39
CA SER A 118 28.89 -9.53 3.51
C SER A 118 29.03 -11.04 3.76
N GLN A 119 30.18 -11.63 3.41
CA GLN A 119 30.50 -13.03 3.66
C GLN A 119 31.16 -13.26 5.03
N GLU A 120 31.73 -12.22 5.62
CA GLU A 120 32.45 -12.29 6.88
C GLU A 120 31.54 -12.03 8.09
N LEU A 121 30.55 -11.16 7.94
CA LEU A 121 29.70 -10.77 9.04
C LEU A 121 28.58 -11.79 9.28
N ASP A 122 28.49 -12.29 10.50
CA ASP A 122 27.28 -12.93 10.99
C ASP A 122 26.17 -11.90 11.31
N SER A 123 25.00 -12.38 11.70
CA SER A 123 23.85 -11.50 11.99
C SER A 123 24.09 -10.51 13.14
N ASN A 124 24.85 -10.90 14.15
CA ASN A 124 25.14 -10.05 15.31
C ASN A 124 26.21 -9.00 14.94
N GLN A 125 27.21 -9.43 14.20
CA GLN A 125 28.25 -8.54 13.68
C GLN A 125 27.66 -7.52 12.71
N SER A 126 26.74 -7.92 11.84
CA SER A 126 25.99 -7.01 10.96
C SER A 126 25.18 -5.97 11.76
N LEU A 127 24.53 -6.39 12.84
CA LEU A 127 23.80 -5.49 13.73
C LEU A 127 24.75 -4.46 14.39
N GLU A 128 25.87 -4.93 14.95
CA GLU A 128 26.87 -4.03 15.56
C GLU A 128 27.47 -3.07 14.52
N PHE A 129 27.69 -3.52 13.29
CA PHE A 129 28.14 -2.68 12.19
C PHE A 129 27.13 -1.56 11.88
N CYS A 130 25.84 -1.87 11.80
CA CYS A 130 24.76 -0.87 11.61
C CYS A 130 24.70 0.13 12.77
N LEU A 131 24.80 -0.37 14.01
CA LEU A 131 24.83 0.47 15.21
C LEU A 131 26.03 1.42 15.20
N ALA A 132 27.22 0.93 14.78
CA ALA A 132 28.43 1.73 14.69
C ALA A 132 28.29 2.84 13.62
N ILE A 133 27.72 2.55 12.45
CA ILE A 133 27.42 3.58 11.43
C ILE A 133 26.51 4.67 12.01
N ASN A 134 25.42 4.27 12.70
CA ASN A 134 24.53 5.23 13.32
C ASN A 134 25.24 6.08 14.39
N ARG A 135 25.99 5.44 15.28
CA ARG A 135 26.66 6.08 16.42
C ARG A 135 27.76 7.05 15.97
N HIS A 136 28.58 6.64 15.02
CA HIS A 136 29.78 7.39 14.62
C HIS A 136 29.50 8.39 13.49
N ARG A 137 28.36 8.25 12.77
CA ARG A 137 28.14 9.12 11.62
C ARG A 137 26.71 9.63 11.48
N LEU A 138 25.69 8.78 11.40
CA LEU A 138 24.36 9.22 10.97
C LEU A 138 23.73 10.19 11.96
N LYS A 139 23.89 9.99 13.25
CA LYS A 139 23.35 10.88 14.29
C LYS A 139 23.84 12.33 14.10
N ASP A 140 25.13 12.52 13.96
CA ASP A 140 25.72 13.84 13.76
C ASP A 140 25.43 14.40 12.37
N TYR A 141 25.41 13.56 11.36
CA TYR A 141 25.03 13.93 10.00
C TYR A 141 23.62 14.50 9.92
N PHE A 142 22.65 13.83 10.54
CA PHE A 142 21.26 14.32 10.61
C PHE A 142 21.16 15.63 11.39
N LYS A 143 21.82 15.73 12.53
CA LYS A 143 21.85 16.96 13.32
C LYS A 143 22.35 18.14 12.49
N GLN A 144 23.44 17.98 11.75
CA GLN A 144 23.97 19.01 10.87
C GLN A 144 23.03 19.31 9.69
N ALA A 145 22.40 18.28 9.11
CA ALA A 145 21.45 18.44 8.03
C ALA A 145 20.22 19.24 8.46
N PHE A 146 19.65 18.92 9.62
CA PHE A 146 18.49 19.65 10.15
C PHE A 146 18.85 21.07 10.61
N THR A 147 20.07 21.29 11.11
CA THR A 147 20.53 22.65 11.42
C THR A 147 20.59 23.52 10.15
N ARG A 148 21.07 22.96 9.03
CA ARG A 148 21.05 23.66 7.73
C ARG A 148 19.65 23.88 7.20
N TYR A 149 18.77 22.89 7.38
CA TYR A 149 17.36 22.99 7.01
C TYR A 149 16.66 24.10 7.80
N ALA A 150 16.83 24.16 9.13
CA ALA A 150 16.25 25.18 9.98
C ALA A 150 16.78 26.59 9.64
N ALA A 151 18.10 26.71 9.37
CA ALA A 151 18.72 27.98 8.97
C ALA A 151 18.13 28.53 7.66
N HIS A 152 17.69 27.68 6.72
CA HIS A 152 16.97 28.12 5.52
C HIS A 152 15.66 28.87 5.83
N PHE A 153 15.02 28.53 6.94
CA PHE A 153 13.81 29.18 7.42
C PHE A 153 14.08 30.23 8.52
N HIS A 154 15.32 30.64 8.70
CA HIS A 154 15.76 31.61 9.71
C HIS A 154 15.32 31.23 11.14
N THR A 155 15.39 29.95 11.49
CA THR A 155 15.01 29.42 12.80
C THR A 155 16.06 28.45 13.34
N ASP A 156 16.00 28.20 14.66
CA ASP A 156 16.85 27.21 15.30
C ASP A 156 16.38 25.78 15.00
N ASN A 157 17.34 24.87 14.89
CA ASN A 157 17.02 23.45 14.76
C ASN A 157 16.42 22.92 16.07
N ARG A 158 15.19 22.37 15.98
CA ARG A 158 14.49 21.67 17.06
C ARG A 158 14.14 20.22 16.68
N GLN A 159 14.71 19.75 15.57
CA GLN A 159 14.48 18.38 15.10
C GLN A 159 15.66 17.51 15.50
N ASP A 160 15.36 16.32 15.98
CA ASP A 160 16.32 15.27 16.25
C ASP A 160 15.78 13.94 15.71
N PHE A 161 16.62 13.19 15.00
CA PHE A 161 16.33 11.83 14.57
C PHE A 161 17.11 10.88 15.46
N GLU A 162 16.36 10.06 16.18
CA GLU A 162 16.90 9.01 17.01
C GLU A 162 16.74 7.66 16.31
N LEU A 163 17.70 6.77 16.56
CA LEU A 163 17.56 5.38 16.14
C LEU A 163 16.50 4.70 17.00
N GLU A 164 15.37 4.35 16.43
CA GLU A 164 14.30 3.68 17.17
C GLU A 164 14.52 2.17 17.26
N ASN A 165 14.81 1.54 16.12
CA ASN A 165 15.08 0.10 16.06
C ASN A 165 15.92 -0.29 14.84
N ILE A 166 16.53 -1.48 14.88
CA ILE A 166 17.10 -2.17 13.74
C ILE A 166 16.43 -3.52 13.58
N SER A 167 16.00 -3.83 12.37
CA SER A 167 15.35 -5.08 12.03
C SER A 167 16.24 -5.92 11.11
N ARG A 168 16.37 -7.21 11.43
CA ARG A 168 17.12 -8.17 10.62
C ARG A 168 16.45 -8.42 9.27
N SER A 169 15.12 -8.55 9.30
CA SER A 169 14.30 -8.77 8.11
C SER A 169 13.01 -7.97 8.19
N ALA A 170 12.50 -7.61 7.02
CA ALA A 170 11.32 -6.80 6.91
C ALA A 170 10.56 -7.07 5.60
N ILE A 171 9.25 -6.98 5.63
CA ILE A 171 8.38 -7.06 4.46
C ILE A 171 7.42 -5.88 4.48
N TRP A 172 7.47 -5.04 3.44
CA TRP A 172 6.52 -3.93 3.23
C TRP A 172 5.52 -4.30 2.14
N LEU A 173 4.24 -4.37 2.50
CA LEU A 173 3.17 -4.73 1.57
C LEU A 173 2.53 -3.48 0.94
N ALA A 174 2.34 -2.44 1.73
CA ALA A 174 1.75 -1.18 1.31
C ALA A 174 2.01 -0.10 2.36
N LYS A 175 1.55 1.13 2.09
CA LYS A 175 1.58 2.22 3.08
C LYS A 175 0.90 1.77 4.38
N LYS A 176 1.63 1.88 5.50
CA LYS A 176 1.19 1.47 6.86
C LYS A 176 0.86 -0.03 7.00
N LYS A 177 1.38 -0.89 6.11
CA LYS A 177 1.23 -2.34 6.17
C LYS A 177 2.58 -3.01 6.00
N TYR A 178 3.17 -3.43 7.10
CA TYR A 178 4.50 -4.03 7.10
C TYR A 178 4.73 -4.94 8.31
N ILE A 179 5.75 -5.76 8.20
CA ILE A 179 6.21 -6.69 9.24
C ILE A 179 7.72 -6.51 9.37
N LEU A 180 8.20 -6.37 10.61
CA LEU A 180 9.61 -6.23 10.95
C LEU A 180 10.00 -7.27 11.98
N LYS A 181 11.14 -7.94 11.78
CA LYS A 181 11.79 -8.74 12.81
C LYS A 181 12.85 -7.88 13.48
N VAL A 182 12.48 -7.26 14.60
CA VAL A 182 13.29 -6.27 15.31
C VAL A 182 14.33 -7.00 16.16
N SER A 183 15.61 -6.70 15.90
CA SER A 183 16.76 -7.25 16.65
C SER A 183 17.36 -6.25 17.62
N TYR A 184 17.14 -4.95 17.42
CA TYR A 184 17.57 -3.89 18.33
C TYR A 184 16.47 -2.83 18.52
N LYS A 185 16.33 -2.32 19.75
CA LYS A 185 15.42 -1.24 20.10
C LYS A 185 16.06 -0.33 21.15
N ASP A 186 16.20 0.97 20.87
CA ASP A 186 17.03 1.89 21.64
C ASP A 186 16.65 2.06 23.13
N ASN A 187 15.36 1.90 23.47
CA ASN A 187 14.87 2.16 24.83
C ASN A 187 15.13 1.05 25.87
N THR A 188 15.83 -0.01 25.55
CA THR A 188 15.91 -1.20 26.38
C THR A 188 17.32 -1.66 26.72
N LYS A 189 18.37 -0.87 26.49
CA LYS A 189 19.77 -1.06 26.92
C LYS A 189 20.13 -2.51 27.30
N GLU A 190 20.91 -3.25 26.58
CA GLU A 190 21.57 -4.52 26.91
C GLU A 190 20.75 -5.82 26.86
N GLU A 191 19.43 -5.84 27.10
CA GLU A 191 18.62 -7.08 27.05
C GLU A 191 18.11 -7.44 25.65
N LEU A 192 18.36 -6.63 24.66
CA LEU A 192 17.71 -6.72 23.33
C LEU A 192 18.36 -7.66 22.36
N LEU A 193 19.63 -7.89 22.50
CA LEU A 193 20.34 -8.88 21.70
C LEU A 193 19.91 -10.32 22.01
N ALA A 194 19.20 -10.53 23.12
CA ALA A 194 18.80 -11.86 23.58
C ALA A 194 17.43 -12.32 23.04
N LYS A 195 16.54 -11.43 22.59
CA LYS A 195 15.21 -11.81 22.11
C LYS A 195 14.66 -10.88 21.02
N GLU A 196 14.71 -11.36 19.79
CA GLU A 196 14.07 -10.68 18.66
C GLU A 196 12.55 -10.57 18.87
N SER A 197 11.98 -9.46 18.43
CA SER A 197 10.54 -9.22 18.52
C SER A 197 9.92 -8.94 17.17
N LEU A 198 8.71 -9.44 16.94
CA LEU A 198 7.96 -9.18 15.73
C LEU A 198 7.12 -7.92 15.89
N THR A 199 7.34 -6.94 15.03
CA THR A 199 6.51 -5.74 14.92
C THR A 199 5.66 -5.83 13.67
N ILE A 200 4.32 -5.81 13.86
CA ILE A 200 3.34 -5.88 12.77
C ILE A 200 2.55 -4.58 12.76
N LYS A 201 2.36 -3.98 11.59
CA LYS A 201 1.52 -2.79 11.39
C LYS A 201 0.49 -3.03 10.30
N GLY A 202 -0.77 -2.69 10.59
CA GLY A 202 -1.88 -2.66 9.64
C GLY A 202 -2.31 -4.00 9.02
N LEU A 203 -1.79 -5.13 9.52
CA LEU A 203 -2.08 -6.46 9.01
C LEU A 203 -2.98 -7.26 9.93
N GLU A 204 -3.51 -8.35 9.40
CA GLU A 204 -4.60 -9.14 9.95
C GLU A 204 -4.28 -9.75 11.33
N ALA A 205 -3.02 -10.15 11.56
CA ALA A 205 -2.58 -10.74 12.84
C ALA A 205 -2.79 -9.84 14.07
N ILE A 206 -2.94 -8.52 13.88
CA ILE A 206 -3.17 -7.56 14.97
C ILE A 206 -4.56 -6.91 14.92
N GLN A 207 -5.38 -7.22 13.91
CA GLN A 207 -6.69 -6.60 13.75
C GLN A 207 -7.74 -7.29 14.63
N ALA A 208 -8.49 -6.51 15.41
CA ALA A 208 -9.56 -7.02 16.27
C ALA A 208 -10.72 -7.67 15.49
N ALA A 209 -10.82 -7.42 14.17
CA ALA A 209 -11.76 -8.09 13.29
C ALA A 209 -11.51 -9.59 13.16
N TYR A 210 -10.27 -10.01 13.30
CA TYR A 210 -9.89 -11.42 13.24
C TYR A 210 -10.00 -12.07 14.61
N PRO A 211 -10.53 -13.29 14.72
CA PRO A 211 -10.59 -14.03 15.99
C PRO A 211 -9.19 -14.33 16.51
N VAL A 212 -9.07 -14.52 17.83
CA VAL A 212 -7.78 -14.75 18.50
C VAL A 212 -7.02 -15.91 17.89
N TRP A 213 -7.73 -17.01 17.59
CA TRP A 213 -7.16 -18.19 16.96
C TRP A 213 -6.44 -17.84 15.65
N ALA A 214 -7.14 -17.16 14.73
CA ALA A 214 -6.58 -16.75 13.45
C ALA A 214 -5.38 -15.81 13.61
N ARG A 215 -5.49 -14.82 14.52
CA ARG A 215 -4.39 -13.89 14.78
C ARG A 215 -3.13 -14.60 15.27
N THR A 216 -3.29 -15.62 16.14
CA THR A 216 -2.18 -16.41 16.66
C THR A 216 -1.48 -17.19 15.54
N HIS A 217 -2.23 -17.84 14.66
CA HIS A 217 -1.66 -18.57 13.52
C HIS A 217 -1.02 -17.63 12.49
N LEU A 218 -1.67 -16.51 12.16
CA LEU A 218 -1.10 -15.52 11.27
C LEU A 218 0.19 -14.91 11.82
N TYR A 219 0.26 -14.65 13.14
CA TYR A 219 1.48 -14.18 13.77
C TYR A 219 2.65 -15.16 13.58
N LYS A 220 2.42 -16.44 13.86
CA LYS A 220 3.44 -17.50 13.68
C LYS A 220 3.83 -17.69 12.22
N LEU A 221 2.87 -17.60 11.29
CA LEU A 221 3.14 -17.69 9.86
C LEU A 221 3.94 -16.49 9.36
N TYR A 222 3.65 -15.28 9.84
CA TYR A 222 4.42 -14.07 9.48
C TYR A 222 5.86 -14.16 10.00
N GLU A 223 6.04 -14.61 11.22
CA GLU A 223 7.36 -14.86 11.81
C GLU A 223 8.15 -15.87 10.97
N TYR A 224 7.54 -16.99 10.64
CA TYR A 224 8.14 -18.02 9.79
C TYR A 224 8.54 -17.48 8.41
N LEU A 225 7.66 -16.75 7.73
CA LEU A 225 7.95 -16.19 6.40
C LEU A 225 9.11 -15.19 6.43
N LEU A 226 9.23 -14.39 7.50
CA LEU A 226 10.38 -13.51 7.69
C LEU A 226 11.69 -14.27 7.95
N GLU A 227 11.63 -15.44 8.59
CA GLU A 227 12.81 -16.26 8.88
C GLU A 227 13.34 -16.95 7.63
N VAL A 228 12.45 -17.58 6.86
CA VAL A 228 12.87 -18.32 5.66
C VAL A 228 13.19 -17.40 4.48
N GLY A 229 12.55 -16.22 4.41
CA GLY A 229 12.82 -15.22 3.36
C GLY A 229 12.75 -15.82 1.95
N ASN A 230 13.81 -15.61 1.17
CA ASN A 230 13.90 -16.07 -0.22
C ASN A 230 14.21 -17.59 -0.37
N THR A 231 14.38 -18.32 0.73
CA THR A 231 14.61 -19.77 0.70
C THR A 231 13.34 -20.58 0.90
N LEU A 232 12.17 -19.91 0.92
CA LEU A 232 10.87 -20.55 1.12
C LEU A 232 10.56 -21.58 0.04
N ASP A 233 10.31 -22.81 0.43
CA ASP A 233 9.69 -23.83 -0.42
C ASP A 233 8.19 -23.91 -0.11
N LEU A 234 7.37 -23.53 -1.11
CA LEU A 234 5.92 -23.51 -0.92
C LEU A 234 5.34 -24.91 -0.77
N GLU A 235 5.82 -25.88 -1.55
CA GLU A 235 5.28 -27.25 -1.57
C GLU A 235 5.73 -28.08 -0.37
N GLN A 236 6.98 -27.95 0.04
CA GLN A 236 7.55 -28.73 1.12
C GLN A 236 7.33 -28.12 2.51
N ASP A 237 7.24 -26.79 2.60
CA ASP A 237 7.20 -26.10 3.90
C ASP A 237 5.86 -25.44 4.19
N LEU A 238 5.41 -24.50 3.33
CA LEU A 238 4.27 -23.65 3.64
C LEU A 238 2.93 -24.36 3.48
N ILE A 239 2.72 -25.07 2.38
CA ILE A 239 1.46 -25.77 2.11
C ILE A 239 1.14 -26.83 3.17
N PRO A 240 2.08 -27.68 3.61
CA PRO A 240 1.83 -28.63 4.69
C PRO A 240 1.44 -27.93 6.02
N ARG A 241 2.09 -26.81 6.36
CA ARG A 241 1.74 -26.01 7.56
C ARG A 241 0.33 -25.45 7.47
N LEU A 242 -0.05 -24.88 6.32
CA LEU A 242 -1.40 -24.35 6.11
C LEU A 242 -2.47 -25.45 6.13
N ASN A 243 -2.17 -26.64 5.60
CA ASN A 243 -3.06 -27.78 5.67
C ASN A 243 -3.27 -28.26 7.12
N ALA A 244 -2.21 -28.32 7.94
CA ALA A 244 -2.31 -28.67 9.34
C ALA A 244 -3.16 -27.64 10.13
N ILE A 245 -2.99 -26.33 9.86
CA ILE A 245 -3.82 -25.27 10.45
C ILE A 245 -5.28 -25.40 10.00
N ARG A 246 -5.53 -25.78 8.74
CA ARG A 246 -6.89 -26.02 8.25
C ARG A 246 -7.56 -27.21 8.94
N ASP A 247 -6.82 -28.29 9.14
CA ASP A 247 -7.37 -29.49 9.81
C ASP A 247 -7.77 -29.17 11.29
N GLU A 248 -7.00 -28.32 11.97
CA GLU A 248 -7.38 -27.76 13.26
C GLU A 248 -8.63 -26.87 13.15
N PHE A 249 -8.66 -25.95 12.17
CA PHE A 249 -9.77 -25.05 11.92
C PHE A 249 -11.10 -25.77 11.72
N GLU A 250 -11.11 -26.90 11.01
CA GLU A 250 -12.32 -27.66 10.74
C GLU A 250 -13.00 -28.22 12.00
N GLN A 251 -12.25 -28.38 13.08
CA GLN A 251 -12.77 -28.89 14.36
C GLN A 251 -13.27 -27.78 15.29
N LEU A 252 -13.02 -26.52 14.96
CA LEU A 252 -13.36 -25.41 15.85
C LEU A 252 -14.82 -25.02 15.77
N PRO A 253 -15.42 -24.58 16.91
CA PRO A 253 -16.76 -24.03 16.94
C PRO A 253 -16.81 -22.68 16.18
N ILE A 254 -17.97 -22.35 15.61
CA ILE A 254 -18.19 -21.15 14.79
C ILE A 254 -17.76 -19.88 15.51
N ASP A 255 -18.01 -19.78 16.80
CA ASP A 255 -17.63 -18.62 17.61
C ASP A 255 -16.12 -18.34 17.66
N GLN A 256 -15.27 -19.34 17.45
CA GLN A 256 -13.82 -19.17 17.46
C GLN A 256 -13.26 -18.80 16.07
N ILE A 257 -14.05 -18.98 15.01
CA ILE A 257 -13.64 -18.80 13.63
C ILE A 257 -14.51 -17.81 12.83
N ALA A 258 -15.45 -17.14 13.48
CA ALA A 258 -16.20 -16.04 12.88
C ALA A 258 -15.46 -14.69 13.03
N PHE A 259 -15.58 -13.82 12.04
CA PHE A 259 -15.03 -12.47 12.11
C PHE A 259 -15.80 -11.58 13.09
N ASN A 260 -15.11 -10.64 13.73
CA ASN A 260 -15.69 -9.68 14.67
C ASN A 260 -15.80 -8.30 14.01
N PHE A 261 -16.98 -7.72 14.01
CA PHE A 261 -17.18 -6.37 13.45
C PHE A 261 -18.20 -5.56 14.26
N SER A 262 -18.20 -4.24 14.03
CA SER A 262 -19.28 -3.37 14.47
C SER A 262 -20.05 -2.86 13.26
N VAL A 263 -21.35 -2.98 13.28
CA VAL A 263 -22.23 -2.45 12.23
C VAL A 263 -22.31 -0.94 12.40
N ARG A 264 -21.64 -0.18 11.52
CA ARG A 264 -21.58 1.29 11.66
C ARG A 264 -22.76 1.99 11.03
N VAL A 265 -23.11 1.58 9.81
CA VAL A 265 -24.17 2.18 9.03
C VAL A 265 -25.07 1.04 8.54
N TYR A 266 -26.27 0.98 9.04
CA TYR A 266 -27.23 -0.08 8.72
C TYR A 266 -28.49 0.49 8.06
N ASP A 267 -29.07 1.53 8.69
CA ASP A 267 -30.37 2.07 8.32
C ASP A 267 -30.39 2.70 6.93
N ASP A 268 -29.28 3.27 6.49
CA ASP A 268 -29.15 3.89 5.17
C ASP A 268 -29.17 2.87 4.02
N TYR A 269 -28.86 1.60 4.31
CA TYR A 269 -28.71 0.54 3.30
C TYR A 269 -29.84 -0.49 3.31
N VAL A 270 -30.64 -0.56 4.37
CA VAL A 270 -31.71 -1.55 4.51
C VAL A 270 -33.05 -0.87 4.39
N LYS A 271 -33.65 -0.91 3.19
CA LYS A 271 -34.95 -0.28 2.94
C LYS A 271 -36.12 -1.10 3.47
N LYS A 272 -36.06 -2.41 3.28
CA LYS A 272 -37.11 -3.32 3.70
C LYS A 272 -36.54 -4.68 4.04
N LEU A 273 -37.04 -5.29 5.11
CA LEU A 273 -36.59 -6.62 5.55
C LEU A 273 -37.38 -7.77 4.90
N VAL A 274 -38.65 -7.59 4.62
CA VAL A 274 -39.51 -8.63 3.99
C VAL A 274 -40.41 -7.98 2.96
N PRO A 275 -40.29 -8.27 1.64
CA PRO A 275 -39.09 -8.93 1.06
C PRO A 275 -37.85 -8.10 1.29
N LEU A 276 -36.70 -8.76 1.32
CA LEU A 276 -35.42 -8.08 1.60
C LEU A 276 -35.03 -7.14 0.45
N GLN A 277 -34.84 -5.87 0.77
CA GLN A 277 -34.36 -4.84 -0.19
C GLN A 277 -33.20 -4.08 0.40
N LEU A 278 -32.05 -4.23 -0.25
CA LEU A 278 -30.78 -3.62 0.13
C LEU A 278 -30.32 -2.62 -0.94
N GLU A 279 -29.70 -1.53 -0.50
CA GLU A 279 -29.04 -0.59 -1.41
C GLU A 279 -27.71 -1.13 -1.94
N LYS A 280 -27.31 -0.64 -3.12
CA LYS A 280 -26.01 -0.95 -3.69
C LYS A 280 -24.91 -0.36 -2.81
N GLY A 281 -23.82 -1.12 -2.63
CA GLY A 281 -22.65 -0.68 -1.86
C GLY A 281 -22.73 -0.95 -0.35
N ILE A 282 -23.77 -1.66 0.11
CA ILE A 282 -23.84 -2.11 1.49
C ILE A 282 -22.59 -2.91 1.87
N SER A 283 -21.99 -2.58 3.02
CA SER A 283 -20.83 -3.30 3.53
C SER A 283 -21.18 -4.74 3.90
N ILE A 284 -20.19 -5.65 3.81
CA ILE A 284 -20.37 -7.08 4.09
C ILE A 284 -21.00 -7.34 5.47
N TYR A 285 -20.53 -6.64 6.51
CA TYR A 285 -21.04 -6.81 7.87
C TYR A 285 -22.45 -6.24 8.08
N ALA A 286 -22.81 -5.14 7.41
CA ALA A 286 -24.17 -4.62 7.43
C ALA A 286 -25.13 -5.54 6.68
N ARG A 287 -24.68 -6.17 5.59
CA ARG A 287 -25.43 -7.18 4.85
C ARG A 287 -25.63 -8.45 5.68
N ALA A 288 -24.61 -8.91 6.39
CA ALA A 288 -24.71 -10.04 7.31
C ALA A 288 -25.75 -9.79 8.43
N ALA A 289 -25.79 -8.55 8.95
CA ALA A 289 -26.80 -8.13 9.91
C ALA A 289 -28.21 -8.08 9.30
N ALA A 290 -28.33 -7.60 8.05
CA ALA A 290 -29.62 -7.54 7.35
C ALA A 290 -30.20 -8.94 7.11
N TYR A 291 -29.37 -9.93 6.80
CA TYR A 291 -29.77 -11.31 6.61
C TYR A 291 -30.30 -11.92 7.92
N HIS A 292 -29.61 -11.70 9.04
CA HIS A 292 -30.12 -12.09 10.36
C HIS A 292 -31.48 -11.47 10.66
N ASN A 293 -31.60 -10.15 10.48
CA ASN A 293 -32.84 -9.43 10.75
C ASN A 293 -33.98 -9.83 9.80
N HIS A 294 -33.66 -10.16 8.55
CA HIS A 294 -34.66 -10.68 7.60
C HIS A 294 -35.31 -11.98 8.11
N ILE A 295 -34.48 -12.93 8.59
CA ILE A 295 -35.01 -14.21 9.09
C ILE A 295 -35.88 -13.97 10.32
N ILE A 296 -35.41 -13.17 11.29
CA ILE A 296 -36.22 -12.82 12.47
C ILE A 296 -37.55 -12.21 12.06
N LYS A 297 -37.55 -11.26 11.11
CA LYS A 297 -38.79 -10.60 10.63
C LYS A 297 -39.72 -11.57 9.91
N LYS A 298 -39.15 -12.43 9.05
CA LYS A 298 -39.90 -13.40 8.25
C LYS A 298 -40.55 -14.49 9.11
N THR A 299 -39.84 -14.97 10.14
CA THR A 299 -40.30 -16.06 11.02
C THR A 299 -41.06 -15.58 12.24
N GLY A 300 -41.03 -14.29 12.56
CA GLY A 300 -41.61 -13.73 13.77
C GLY A 300 -40.88 -14.19 15.05
N ASN A 301 -39.62 -14.60 14.93
CA ASN A 301 -38.82 -15.09 16.05
C ASN A 301 -38.58 -13.98 17.08
N GLN A 302 -38.93 -14.22 18.36
CA GLN A 302 -38.79 -13.27 19.46
C GLN A 302 -37.59 -13.59 20.38
N LYS A 303 -36.93 -14.71 20.17
CA LYS A 303 -35.78 -15.16 20.99
C LYS A 303 -34.53 -14.31 20.73
N TYR A 304 -34.36 -13.83 19.51
CA TYR A 304 -33.18 -13.09 19.09
C TYR A 304 -33.53 -11.63 18.78
N ASN A 305 -32.59 -10.74 19.19
CA ASN A 305 -32.76 -9.32 18.95
C ASN A 305 -32.32 -8.91 17.53
N TYR A 306 -32.95 -7.86 16.99
CA TYR A 306 -32.48 -7.21 15.77
C TYR A 306 -31.08 -6.60 15.97
N ILE A 307 -30.26 -6.76 14.96
CA ILE A 307 -28.95 -6.11 14.89
C ILE A 307 -29.15 -4.71 14.30
N GLN A 308 -28.68 -3.68 14.99
CA GLN A 308 -28.84 -2.27 14.64
C GLN A 308 -27.48 -1.60 14.39
N SER A 309 -27.50 -0.36 13.89
CA SER A 309 -26.32 0.49 13.83
C SER A 309 -25.68 0.62 15.21
N GLY A 310 -24.36 0.43 15.29
CA GLY A 310 -23.59 0.39 16.55
C GLY A 310 -23.45 -1.00 17.18
N SER A 311 -24.26 -1.99 16.78
CA SER A 311 -24.16 -3.35 17.30
C SER A 311 -22.84 -4.00 16.95
N LYS A 312 -22.26 -4.75 17.90
CA LYS A 312 -21.17 -5.68 17.63
C LYS A 312 -21.76 -6.98 17.08
N ILE A 313 -21.15 -7.52 16.05
CA ILE A 313 -21.54 -8.80 15.46
C ILE A 313 -20.34 -9.71 15.25
N ARG A 314 -20.63 -11.00 15.19
CA ARG A 314 -19.80 -11.99 14.52
C ARG A 314 -20.44 -12.34 13.19
N PHE A 315 -19.61 -12.56 12.16
CA PHE A 315 -20.12 -12.99 10.87
C PHE A 315 -19.20 -14.02 10.22
N TYR A 316 -19.75 -14.81 9.33
CA TYR A 316 -19.03 -15.83 8.56
C TYR A 316 -19.59 -15.94 7.15
N TYR A 317 -18.84 -16.56 6.26
CA TYR A 317 -19.28 -16.93 4.91
C TYR A 317 -20.17 -18.17 5.01
N ALA A 318 -21.36 -18.08 4.43
CA ALA A 318 -22.35 -19.14 4.47
C ALA A 318 -22.22 -20.07 3.26
N ALA A 319 -22.35 -21.37 3.48
CA ALA A 319 -22.52 -22.34 2.43
C ALA A 319 -23.91 -22.22 1.78
N ALA A 320 -24.10 -22.93 0.66
CA ALA A 320 -25.41 -22.96 -0.01
C ALA A 320 -26.53 -23.28 0.98
N ASN A 321 -27.58 -22.46 1.00
CA ASN A 321 -28.68 -22.55 1.95
C ASN A 321 -30.01 -22.09 1.31
N GLU A 322 -31.12 -22.38 1.97
CA GLU A 322 -32.48 -22.08 1.51
C GLU A 322 -32.80 -20.58 1.33
N TYR A 323 -31.98 -19.70 1.95
CA TYR A 323 -32.13 -18.25 1.85
C TYR A 323 -31.26 -17.63 0.75
N GLU A 324 -30.42 -18.41 0.09
CA GLU A 324 -29.43 -17.93 -0.89
C GLU A 324 -28.46 -16.88 -0.31
N PHE A 325 -28.23 -16.92 1.00
CA PHE A 325 -27.31 -16.01 1.66
C PHE A 325 -25.86 -16.49 1.55
N ASP A 326 -24.98 -15.60 1.12
CA ASP A 326 -23.53 -15.86 1.00
C ASP A 326 -22.73 -15.56 2.29
N ILE A 327 -23.37 -14.89 3.24
CA ILE A 327 -22.80 -14.53 4.55
C ILE A 327 -23.91 -14.56 5.60
N PHE A 328 -23.52 -14.68 6.87
CA PHE A 328 -24.47 -14.58 7.97
C PHE A 328 -23.84 -13.93 9.18
N GLY A 329 -24.57 -13.05 9.86
CA GLY A 329 -24.15 -12.34 11.06
C GLY A 329 -25.04 -12.64 12.25
N TYR A 330 -24.46 -12.58 13.45
CA TYR A 330 -25.18 -12.78 14.71
C TYR A 330 -24.53 -11.99 15.85
N ALA A 331 -25.28 -11.74 16.92
CA ALA A 331 -24.78 -11.06 18.09
C ALA A 331 -23.85 -12.00 18.88
N PRO A 332 -22.68 -11.51 19.38
CA PRO A 332 -21.76 -12.33 20.17
C PRO A 332 -22.46 -13.01 21.35
N GLY A 333 -22.23 -14.33 21.51
CA GLY A 333 -22.86 -15.13 22.56
C GLY A 333 -24.34 -15.49 22.31
N SER A 334 -24.89 -15.16 21.13
CA SER A 334 -26.28 -15.44 20.78
C SER A 334 -26.36 -16.03 19.36
N TYR A 335 -25.69 -17.15 19.15
CA TYR A 335 -25.71 -17.86 17.87
C TYR A 335 -27.09 -18.52 17.66
N PRO A 336 -27.79 -18.24 16.56
CA PRO A 336 -29.13 -18.74 16.34
C PRO A 336 -29.14 -20.11 15.64
N GLU A 337 -28.84 -21.16 16.36
CA GLU A 337 -28.72 -22.53 15.84
C GLU A 337 -29.95 -22.98 15.04
N GLU A 338 -31.14 -22.46 15.37
CA GLU A 338 -32.38 -22.88 14.78
C GLU A 338 -32.57 -22.43 13.31
N PHE A 339 -31.85 -21.36 12.91
CA PHE A 339 -32.02 -20.80 11.56
C PHE A 339 -30.72 -20.29 10.92
N ALA A 340 -29.58 -20.39 11.61
CA ALA A 340 -28.32 -19.98 11.05
C ALA A 340 -27.93 -20.89 9.88
N PRO A 341 -27.61 -20.34 8.69
CA PRO A 341 -27.14 -21.15 7.58
C PRO A 341 -25.79 -21.79 7.91
N PRO A 342 -25.47 -22.95 7.36
CA PRO A 342 -24.19 -23.59 7.58
C PRO A 342 -23.03 -22.72 7.10
N MET A 343 -21.90 -22.77 7.80
CA MET A 343 -20.68 -22.05 7.40
C MET A 343 -20.00 -22.76 6.21
N ASP A 344 -19.61 -21.98 5.21
CA ASP A 344 -18.63 -22.40 4.22
C ASP A 344 -17.23 -22.35 4.84
N LYS A 345 -16.82 -23.45 5.49
CA LYS A 345 -15.53 -23.54 6.16
C LYS A 345 -14.36 -23.34 5.21
N GLN A 346 -14.47 -23.79 3.95
CA GLN A 346 -13.43 -23.62 2.95
C GLN A 346 -13.22 -22.14 2.59
N GLN A 347 -14.31 -21.44 2.28
CA GLN A 347 -14.24 -20.00 1.98
C GLN A 347 -13.82 -19.19 3.21
N GLN A 348 -14.32 -19.56 4.39
CA GLN A 348 -13.97 -18.91 5.64
C GLN A 348 -12.47 -19.03 5.95
N PHE A 349 -11.90 -20.22 5.85
CA PHE A 349 -10.48 -20.47 6.02
C PHE A 349 -9.63 -19.72 4.99
N PHE A 350 -10.04 -19.78 3.72
CA PHE A 350 -9.35 -19.05 2.65
C PHE A 350 -9.27 -17.55 2.96
N ARG A 351 -10.40 -16.91 3.29
CA ARG A 351 -10.46 -15.49 3.62
C ARG A 351 -9.72 -15.11 4.89
N MET A 352 -9.69 -16.03 5.86
CA MET A 352 -9.14 -15.76 7.18
C MET A 352 -7.62 -16.00 7.27
N ILE A 353 -7.10 -16.99 6.57
CA ILE A 353 -5.69 -17.42 6.67
C ILE A 353 -4.98 -17.29 5.32
N VAL A 354 -5.50 -17.90 4.25
CA VAL A 354 -4.78 -18.00 2.97
C VAL A 354 -4.65 -16.65 2.28
N GLU A 355 -5.71 -15.87 2.22
CA GLU A 355 -5.69 -14.54 1.60
C GLU A 355 -4.71 -13.54 2.27
N PRO A 356 -4.62 -13.43 3.60
CA PRO A 356 -3.55 -12.69 4.27
C PRO A 356 -2.15 -13.17 3.89
N ILE A 357 -1.92 -14.49 3.83
CA ILE A 357 -0.62 -15.07 3.44
C ILE A 357 -0.30 -14.75 1.97
N ASN A 358 -1.27 -14.84 1.07
CA ASN A 358 -1.09 -14.49 -0.33
C ASN A 358 -0.62 -13.04 -0.54
N LYS A 359 -1.04 -12.10 0.32
CA LYS A 359 -0.54 -10.71 0.26
C LYS A 359 0.95 -10.64 0.54
N ILE A 360 1.44 -11.47 1.47
CA ILE A 360 2.87 -11.54 1.81
C ILE A 360 3.64 -12.26 0.69
N LEU A 361 3.14 -13.41 0.24
CA LEU A 361 3.74 -14.16 -0.86
C LEU A 361 3.91 -13.30 -2.11
N LYS A 362 2.88 -12.51 -2.43
CA LYS A 362 2.96 -11.55 -3.54
C LYS A 362 4.05 -10.50 -3.35
N ALA A 363 4.22 -9.97 -2.13
CA ALA A 363 5.29 -9.02 -1.83
C ALA A 363 6.68 -9.67 -1.90
N MET A 364 6.78 -10.95 -1.58
CA MET A 364 7.98 -11.77 -1.71
C MET A 364 8.20 -12.33 -3.13
N GLN A 365 7.31 -11.99 -4.09
CA GLN A 365 7.33 -12.48 -5.48
C GLN A 365 7.10 -13.98 -5.65
N TYR A 366 6.46 -14.61 -4.68
CA TYR A 366 6.00 -16.01 -4.77
C TYR A 366 4.60 -16.09 -5.40
N PRO A 367 4.24 -17.25 -6.01
CA PRO A 367 2.90 -17.47 -6.53
C PRO A 367 1.85 -17.51 -5.41
N GLU A 368 0.64 -17.07 -5.75
CA GLU A 368 -0.50 -17.11 -4.83
C GLU A 368 -1.00 -18.55 -4.64
N LEU A 369 -1.46 -18.85 -3.43
CA LEU A 369 -2.11 -20.12 -3.10
C LEU A 369 -3.61 -20.03 -3.36
N THR A 370 -4.22 -21.12 -3.78
CA THR A 370 -5.67 -21.24 -3.90
C THR A 370 -6.20 -22.36 -3.03
N SER A 371 -7.46 -22.22 -2.63
CA SER A 371 -8.23 -23.33 -2.07
C SER A 371 -8.98 -23.95 -3.25
N SER A 372 -8.56 -25.12 -3.71
CA SER A 372 -9.34 -25.86 -4.70
C SER A 372 -10.59 -26.47 -4.06
N LEU A 373 -11.54 -26.92 -4.88
CA LEU A 373 -12.68 -27.71 -4.42
C LEU A 373 -12.25 -29.03 -3.74
N SER A 374 -11.00 -29.45 -3.96
CA SER A 374 -10.34 -30.51 -3.19
C SER A 374 -9.95 -29.97 -1.81
N ARG A 375 -9.91 -30.82 -0.80
CA ARG A 375 -9.62 -30.49 0.62
C ARG A 375 -8.18 -30.02 0.89
N SER A 376 -7.38 -29.71 -0.15
CA SER A 376 -5.98 -29.29 -0.03
C SER A 376 -5.76 -27.89 -0.59
N ILE A 377 -4.80 -27.16 -0.02
CA ILE A 377 -4.29 -25.92 -0.57
C ILE A 377 -3.33 -26.28 -1.68
N GLU A 378 -3.48 -25.67 -2.83
CA GLU A 378 -2.67 -25.91 -4.01
C GLU A 378 -2.02 -24.61 -4.49
N LEU A 379 -0.86 -24.73 -5.13
CA LEU A 379 -0.26 -23.63 -5.86
C LEU A 379 -1.15 -23.26 -7.05
N VAL A 380 -1.47 -22.00 -7.16
CA VAL A 380 -1.94 -21.43 -8.42
C VAL A 380 -0.75 -21.49 -9.37
N LYS A 381 -0.69 -22.52 -10.21
CA LYS A 381 0.18 -22.50 -11.38
C LYS A 381 -0.17 -21.22 -12.11
N SER A 382 0.74 -20.27 -12.13
CA SER A 382 0.55 -18.90 -12.53
C SER A 382 -0.39 -18.79 -13.74
N ARG A 383 -1.67 -18.62 -13.49
CA ARG A 383 -2.48 -17.89 -14.43
C ARG A 383 -2.05 -16.46 -14.21
N SER A 384 -1.03 -16.04 -14.94
CA SER A 384 -0.77 -14.63 -15.05
C SER A 384 -2.11 -14.00 -15.37
N ARG A 385 -2.55 -13.04 -14.59
CA ARG A 385 -3.66 -12.14 -14.97
C ARG A 385 -3.24 -11.24 -16.15
N LYS A 386 -2.00 -11.29 -16.55
CA LYS A 386 -1.54 -11.09 -17.90
C LYS A 386 -1.85 -12.42 -18.61
N LYS A 387 -2.93 -12.46 -19.39
CA LYS A 387 -3.02 -13.31 -20.53
C LYS A 387 -1.61 -13.29 -21.12
N ASP A 388 -0.91 -14.43 -21.16
CA ASP A 388 0.36 -14.47 -21.87
C ASP A 388 -0.02 -14.20 -23.34
N PHE A 389 0.06 -12.93 -23.71
CA PHE A 389 -0.09 -12.55 -25.09
C PHE A 389 1.11 -13.10 -25.79
N THR A 390 0.90 -13.82 -26.88
CA THR A 390 1.98 -14.21 -27.78
C THR A 390 2.65 -12.91 -28.29
N ASP A 391 3.90 -12.99 -28.66
CA ASP A 391 4.59 -11.82 -29.23
C ASP A 391 3.78 -11.24 -30.42
N GLU A 392 3.09 -12.07 -31.20
CA GLU A 392 2.17 -11.64 -32.28
C GLU A 392 0.93 -10.86 -31.77
N GLU A 393 0.46 -11.12 -30.53
CA GLU A 393 -0.64 -10.38 -29.92
C GLU A 393 -0.17 -9.06 -29.25
N MET A 394 1.07 -9.02 -28.77
CA MET A 394 1.65 -7.84 -28.12
C MET A 394 2.24 -6.85 -29.13
N TYR A 395 2.81 -7.30 -30.23
CA TYR A 395 3.46 -6.49 -31.25
C TYR A 395 2.70 -6.55 -32.58
N PRO A 396 2.70 -5.50 -33.38
CA PRO A 396 3.33 -4.20 -33.15
C PRO A 396 2.60 -3.30 -32.16
N LEU A 397 3.32 -2.34 -31.59
CA LEU A 397 2.80 -1.29 -30.73
C LEU A 397 2.50 -0.03 -31.52
N TYR A 398 1.46 0.69 -31.12
CA TYR A 398 1.01 1.91 -31.76
C TYR A 398 0.99 3.08 -30.79
N ALA A 399 1.54 4.24 -31.20
CA ALA A 399 1.33 5.50 -30.54
C ALA A 399 0.00 6.08 -31.05
N VAL A 400 -0.92 6.41 -30.15
CA VAL A 400 -2.24 6.94 -30.49
C VAL A 400 -2.41 8.30 -29.83
N HIS A 401 -2.82 9.28 -30.59
CA HIS A 401 -3.19 10.58 -30.04
C HIS A 401 -4.56 10.48 -29.36
N SER A 402 -4.60 10.73 -28.06
CA SER A 402 -5.79 10.46 -27.22
C SER A 402 -6.99 11.37 -27.51
N GLN A 403 -6.79 12.47 -28.23
CA GLN A 403 -7.84 13.43 -28.60
C GLN A 403 -8.27 13.28 -30.05
N THR A 404 -7.33 13.14 -31.00
CA THR A 404 -7.64 13.02 -32.43
C THR A 404 -7.83 11.58 -32.88
N LEU A 405 -7.39 10.61 -32.03
CA LEU A 405 -7.36 9.18 -32.33
C LEU A 405 -6.54 8.81 -33.58
N GLU A 406 -5.73 9.73 -34.09
CA GLU A 406 -4.67 9.41 -35.05
C GLU A 406 -3.68 8.45 -34.41
N TYR A 407 -3.07 7.59 -35.20
CA TYR A 407 -2.10 6.61 -34.69
C TYR A 407 -0.95 6.40 -35.66
N ALA A 408 0.18 6.02 -35.13
CA ALA A 408 1.35 5.63 -35.89
C ALA A 408 1.94 4.37 -35.25
N GLU A 409 2.44 3.47 -36.06
CA GLU A 409 3.15 2.29 -35.59
C GLU A 409 4.51 2.71 -35.00
N ILE A 410 4.82 2.20 -33.81
CA ILE A 410 6.13 2.41 -33.20
C ILE A 410 7.14 1.49 -33.89
N PRO A 411 8.30 2.01 -34.36
CA PRO A 411 9.28 1.19 -35.07
C PRO A 411 9.65 -0.08 -34.29
N GLU A 412 9.74 -1.21 -34.97
CA GLU A 412 10.04 -2.53 -34.39
C GLU A 412 11.32 -2.51 -33.55
N SER A 413 12.32 -1.77 -34.01
CA SER A 413 13.58 -1.55 -33.27
C SER A 413 13.41 -0.92 -31.88
N CYS A 414 12.29 -0.23 -31.63
CA CYS A 414 11.99 0.42 -30.35
C CYS A 414 11.00 -0.39 -29.48
N GLN A 415 10.28 -1.34 -30.04
CA GLN A 415 9.20 -2.04 -29.36
C GLN A 415 9.70 -2.92 -28.21
N GLY A 416 10.86 -3.56 -28.36
CA GLY A 416 11.45 -4.42 -27.34
C GLY A 416 11.93 -3.68 -26.07
N PHE A 417 11.98 -2.35 -26.09
CA PHE A 417 12.36 -1.53 -24.92
C PHE A 417 11.14 -1.01 -24.15
N ILE A 418 9.95 -1.08 -24.75
CA ILE A 418 8.73 -0.59 -24.13
C ILE A 418 8.22 -1.63 -23.13
N GLY A 419 8.07 -1.23 -21.86
CA GLY A 419 7.62 -2.14 -20.79
C GLY A 419 8.73 -2.90 -20.09
N ASN A 420 9.99 -2.69 -20.46
CA ASN A 420 11.13 -3.23 -19.74
C ASN A 420 11.87 -2.11 -18.99
N PRO A 421 11.67 -1.95 -17.67
CA PRO A 421 12.28 -0.87 -16.89
C PRO A 421 13.81 -0.96 -16.81
N ASP A 422 14.38 -2.14 -17.08
CA ASP A 422 15.82 -2.37 -17.03
C ASP A 422 16.51 -2.24 -18.40
N ALA A 423 15.76 -2.03 -19.48
CA ALA A 423 16.31 -1.88 -20.81
C ALA A 423 16.88 -0.46 -21.03
N GLN A 424 18.18 -0.38 -21.26
CA GLN A 424 18.81 0.84 -21.73
C GLN A 424 18.54 0.98 -23.23
N ILE A 425 17.73 1.96 -23.62
CA ILE A 425 17.47 2.26 -25.03
C ILE A 425 18.70 2.99 -25.58
N PRO A 426 19.35 2.47 -26.64
CA PRO A 426 20.45 3.16 -27.30
C PRO A 426 20.04 4.58 -27.76
N PRO A 427 20.95 5.58 -27.72
CA PRO A 427 20.61 6.98 -28.00
C PRO A 427 19.98 7.23 -29.38
N ASP A 428 20.39 6.49 -30.41
CA ASP A 428 19.86 6.53 -31.76
C ASP A 428 18.44 5.96 -31.85
N LEU A 429 18.16 4.83 -31.19
CA LEU A 429 16.83 4.27 -31.08
C LEU A 429 15.92 5.12 -30.18
N MET A 430 16.47 5.76 -29.15
CA MET A 430 15.73 6.72 -28.34
C MET A 430 15.23 7.91 -29.18
N MET A 431 16.05 8.42 -30.09
CA MET A 431 15.64 9.50 -31.00
C MET A 431 14.51 9.07 -31.92
N ILE A 432 14.54 7.86 -32.47
CA ILE A 432 13.46 7.33 -33.32
C ILE A 432 12.17 7.16 -32.51
N TYR A 433 12.30 6.62 -31.29
CA TYR A 433 11.17 6.47 -30.36
C TYR A 433 10.56 7.81 -29.96
N LEU A 434 11.40 8.80 -29.66
CA LEU A 434 10.96 10.15 -29.35
C LEU A 434 10.33 10.85 -30.54
N GLN A 435 10.78 10.60 -31.78
CA GLN A 435 10.15 11.11 -33.00
C GLN A 435 8.75 10.53 -33.19
N ALA A 436 8.58 9.21 -33.03
CA ALA A 436 7.27 8.56 -33.16
C ALA A 436 6.27 9.10 -32.11
N ILE A 437 6.76 9.41 -30.90
CA ILE A 437 5.93 9.97 -29.82
C ILE A 437 5.74 11.48 -29.96
N SER A 438 6.75 12.21 -30.41
CA SER A 438 6.67 13.69 -30.57
C SER A 438 5.64 14.13 -31.60
N GLN A 439 5.26 13.25 -32.51
CA GLN A 439 4.19 13.51 -33.47
C GLN A 439 2.86 13.84 -32.79
N PHE A 440 2.59 13.25 -31.64
CA PHE A 440 1.33 13.41 -30.89
C PHE A 440 1.50 14.16 -29.55
N GLY A 441 2.72 14.48 -29.15
CA GLY A 441 3.02 15.26 -27.95
C GLY A 441 2.50 14.61 -26.65
N LEU A 442 2.01 15.44 -25.74
CA LEU A 442 1.48 15.04 -24.42
C LEU A 442 0.24 14.13 -24.46
N ASN A 443 -0.43 14.07 -25.60
CA ASN A 443 -1.65 13.30 -25.80
C ASN A 443 -1.39 11.87 -26.30
N THR A 444 -0.14 11.42 -26.28
CA THR A 444 0.25 10.09 -26.77
C THR A 444 -0.12 8.99 -25.79
N VAL A 445 -0.78 7.94 -26.28
CA VAL A 445 -1.03 6.69 -25.57
C VAL A 445 -0.47 5.54 -26.40
N VAL A 446 0.30 4.66 -25.79
CA VAL A 446 0.83 3.47 -26.47
C VAL A 446 -0.12 2.29 -26.24
N VAL A 447 -0.54 1.65 -27.31
CA VAL A 447 -1.47 0.51 -27.28
C VAL A 447 -0.95 -0.64 -28.16
N PRO A 448 -1.09 -1.91 -27.74
CA PRO A 448 -0.80 -3.05 -28.57
C PRO A 448 -1.81 -3.17 -29.73
N LYS A 449 -1.41 -3.81 -30.82
CA LYS A 449 -2.24 -3.99 -32.02
C LYS A 449 -3.66 -4.51 -31.71
N HIS A 450 -3.77 -5.53 -30.87
CA HIS A 450 -5.05 -6.15 -30.55
C HIS A 450 -6.00 -5.25 -29.72
N GLU A 451 -5.47 -4.21 -29.08
CA GLU A 451 -6.27 -3.24 -28.33
C GLU A 451 -6.55 -1.93 -29.08
N LEU A 452 -5.89 -1.69 -30.21
CA LEU A 452 -5.96 -0.43 -30.93
C LEU A 452 -7.40 -0.02 -31.28
N VAL A 453 -8.15 -0.92 -31.90
CA VAL A 453 -9.56 -0.67 -32.29
C VAL A 453 -10.42 -0.44 -31.08
N LYS A 454 -10.35 -1.34 -30.10
CA LYS A 454 -11.13 -1.23 -28.85
C LYS A 454 -10.82 0.03 -28.07
N TYR A 455 -9.57 0.46 -28.09
CA TYR A 455 -9.15 1.69 -27.43
C TYR A 455 -9.80 2.91 -28.11
N ARG A 456 -9.72 2.99 -29.46
CA ARG A 456 -10.27 4.10 -30.23
C ARG A 456 -11.80 4.16 -30.12
N GLU A 457 -12.52 3.05 -30.26
CA GLU A 457 -13.97 2.96 -30.05
C GLU A 457 -14.39 3.40 -28.64
N ARG A 458 -13.64 2.98 -27.63
CA ARG A 458 -13.91 3.33 -26.23
C ARG A 458 -13.77 4.83 -25.96
N ILE A 459 -12.78 5.47 -26.60
CA ILE A 459 -12.59 6.92 -26.45
C ILE A 459 -13.66 7.70 -27.22
N ALA A 460 -13.96 7.32 -28.46
CA ALA A 460 -15.04 7.90 -29.24
C ALA A 460 -16.40 7.85 -28.50
N LYS A 461 -16.74 6.67 -27.95
CA LYS A 461 -17.97 6.51 -27.15
C LYS A 461 -18.02 7.42 -25.92
N LYS A 462 -16.87 7.65 -25.27
CA LYS A 462 -16.82 8.54 -24.08
C LYS A 462 -16.99 10.00 -24.43
N LEU A 463 -16.53 10.38 -25.62
CA LEU A 463 -16.71 11.72 -26.14
C LEU A 463 -18.14 11.97 -26.63
N SER A 464 -19.03 10.95 -26.55
CA SER A 464 -20.41 10.97 -27.03
C SER A 464 -20.49 11.31 -28.52
N ILE A 465 -19.47 10.96 -29.28
CA ILE A 465 -19.40 11.20 -30.70
C ILE A 465 -19.95 9.96 -31.41
N THR A 466 -21.01 10.13 -32.17
CA THR A 466 -21.60 9.09 -33.00
C THR A 466 -20.94 9.13 -34.36
N VAL A 467 -20.00 8.25 -34.61
CA VAL A 467 -19.34 8.13 -35.93
C VAL A 467 -19.42 6.68 -36.37
N GLU A 468 -19.68 6.46 -37.62
CA GLU A 468 -19.62 5.11 -38.23
C GLU A 468 -18.18 4.57 -38.22
N ASP A 469 -17.20 5.45 -38.38
CA ASP A 469 -15.78 5.13 -38.18
C ASP A 469 -15.18 5.99 -37.06
N PRO A 470 -14.87 5.40 -35.84
CA PRO A 470 -14.27 6.12 -34.74
C PRO A 470 -12.90 6.73 -35.08
N PHE A 471 -12.29 6.34 -36.20
CA PHE A 471 -11.03 6.89 -36.70
C PHE A 471 -11.17 8.16 -37.53
N ALA A 472 -12.41 8.53 -37.88
CA ALA A 472 -12.68 9.71 -38.74
C ALA A 472 -12.92 11.01 -37.96
N LEU A 473 -12.74 11.02 -36.64
CA LEU A 473 -12.96 12.19 -35.80
C LEU A 473 -11.95 13.29 -36.07
N SER A 474 -12.45 14.52 -36.32
CA SER A 474 -11.61 15.68 -36.47
C SER A 474 -11.01 16.16 -35.14
N ILE A 475 -9.83 16.77 -35.22
CA ILE A 475 -9.14 17.35 -34.06
C ILE A 475 -10.00 18.40 -33.35
N GLU A 476 -10.71 19.21 -34.14
CA GLU A 476 -11.52 20.33 -33.66
C GLU A 476 -12.73 19.83 -32.82
N GLU A 477 -13.46 18.82 -33.29
CA GLU A 477 -14.59 18.24 -32.56
C GLU A 477 -14.16 17.65 -31.23
N MET A 478 -13.02 16.97 -31.20
CA MET A 478 -12.44 16.42 -29.97
C MET A 478 -12.00 17.50 -28.99
N GLN A 479 -11.36 18.56 -29.50
CA GLN A 479 -10.90 19.67 -28.66
C GLN A 479 -12.08 20.46 -28.09
N ASP A 480 -13.16 20.67 -28.85
CA ASP A 480 -14.36 21.36 -28.38
C ASP A 480 -15.08 20.53 -27.28
N TYR A 481 -15.19 19.25 -27.47
CA TYR A 481 -15.75 18.37 -26.43
C TYR A 481 -14.95 18.43 -25.13
N VAL A 482 -13.62 18.36 -25.23
CA VAL A 482 -12.72 18.42 -24.08
C VAL A 482 -12.81 19.77 -23.37
N ARG A 483 -12.89 20.89 -24.09
CA ARG A 483 -13.09 22.23 -23.53
C ARG A 483 -14.43 22.35 -22.80
N THR A 484 -15.49 21.85 -23.41
CA THR A 484 -16.84 21.92 -22.85
C THR A 484 -17.02 21.06 -21.62
N ASN A 485 -16.34 19.90 -21.54
CA ASN A 485 -16.49 18.92 -20.46
C ASN A 485 -15.36 18.93 -19.43
N GLY A 486 -14.48 19.94 -19.44
CA GLY A 486 -13.49 20.13 -18.38
C GLY A 486 -12.17 19.37 -18.53
N TRP A 487 -11.84 18.84 -19.73
CA TRP A 487 -10.55 18.21 -19.97
C TRP A 487 -9.37 19.16 -19.69
N THR A 488 -9.54 20.44 -20.01
CA THR A 488 -8.53 21.47 -19.71
C THR A 488 -8.33 21.63 -18.20
N GLU A 489 -9.38 21.49 -17.39
CA GLU A 489 -9.27 21.47 -15.93
C GLU A 489 -8.48 20.25 -15.43
N VAL A 490 -8.68 19.08 -16.04
CA VAL A 490 -7.92 17.86 -15.69
C VAL A 490 -6.45 17.99 -16.06
N MET A 491 -6.16 18.57 -17.22
CA MET A 491 -4.78 18.81 -17.67
C MET A 491 -4.05 19.85 -16.82
N ASN A 492 -4.78 20.80 -16.23
CA ASN A 492 -4.25 21.85 -15.37
C ASN A 492 -4.40 21.55 -13.88
N ASN A 493 -5.06 20.45 -13.50
CA ASN A 493 -5.32 20.11 -12.10
C ASN A 493 -4.05 19.60 -11.42
N GLN A 494 -3.67 20.26 -10.33
CA GLN A 494 -2.45 19.93 -9.57
C GLN A 494 -2.49 18.54 -8.94
N ASP A 495 -3.66 18.00 -8.63
CA ASP A 495 -3.80 16.73 -7.93
C ASP A 495 -3.75 15.48 -8.82
N GLY A 496 -4.18 15.60 -10.07
CA GLY A 496 -4.25 14.46 -11.01
C GLY A 496 -3.47 14.64 -12.29
N GLY A 497 -3.29 15.87 -12.73
CA GLY A 497 -2.71 16.21 -14.02
C GLY A 497 -1.25 16.68 -13.99
N SER A 498 -0.63 16.69 -12.81
CA SER A 498 0.71 17.29 -12.67
C SER A 498 1.80 16.60 -13.51
N TRP A 499 1.59 15.33 -13.90
CA TRP A 499 2.48 14.61 -14.80
C TRP A 499 2.25 14.95 -16.29
N LEU A 500 1.12 15.58 -16.64
CA LEU A 500 0.81 16.11 -17.97
C LEU A 500 1.49 17.47 -18.23
N GLN A 501 2.04 18.11 -17.19
CA GLN A 501 2.84 19.31 -17.36
C GLN A 501 4.09 18.99 -18.19
N THR A 502 4.43 19.88 -19.10
CA THR A 502 5.55 19.74 -20.04
C THR A 502 6.84 19.29 -19.37
N ASP A 503 7.16 19.84 -18.21
CA ASP A 503 8.37 19.51 -17.43
C ASP A 503 8.39 18.07 -16.90
N LYS A 504 7.24 17.48 -16.59
CA LYS A 504 7.15 16.09 -16.14
C LYS A 504 7.21 15.11 -17.29
N TYR A 505 6.58 15.46 -18.40
CA TYR A 505 6.66 14.71 -19.65
C TYR A 505 8.09 14.68 -20.16
N GLU A 506 8.74 15.83 -20.27
CA GLU A 506 10.14 15.92 -20.66
C GLU A 506 11.09 15.16 -19.71
N ARG A 507 10.84 15.24 -18.40
CA ARG A 507 11.60 14.45 -17.42
C ARG A 507 11.36 12.96 -17.55
N ALA A 508 10.11 12.53 -17.78
CA ALA A 508 9.78 11.13 -17.98
C ALA A 508 10.43 10.57 -19.25
N LEU A 509 10.44 11.35 -20.34
CA LEU A 509 11.13 10.99 -21.58
C LEU A 509 12.65 10.92 -21.38
N LYS A 510 13.25 11.93 -20.71
CA LYS A 510 14.70 11.96 -20.40
C LYS A 510 15.13 10.81 -19.48
N GLN A 511 14.22 10.27 -18.68
CA GLN A 511 14.47 9.14 -17.75
C GLN A 511 14.11 7.78 -18.35
N GLY A 512 13.72 7.70 -19.63
CA GLY A 512 13.27 6.44 -20.25
C GLY A 512 12.04 5.82 -19.61
N LYS A 513 11.21 6.63 -18.90
CA LYS A 513 9.98 6.13 -18.29
C LYS A 513 8.94 5.78 -19.33
N GLU A 514 8.26 4.66 -19.09
CA GLU A 514 7.27 4.07 -19.96
C GLU A 514 6.17 5.06 -20.37
N VAL A 515 6.05 5.33 -21.66
CA VAL A 515 4.92 6.08 -22.22
C VAL A 515 3.59 5.38 -21.97
N TYR A 516 3.61 4.06 -21.79
CA TYR A 516 2.45 3.26 -21.40
C TYR A 516 1.87 3.68 -20.05
N SER A 517 2.71 3.88 -19.01
CA SER A 517 2.22 4.36 -17.69
C SER A 517 1.61 5.75 -17.79
N MET A 518 2.17 6.62 -18.61
CA MET A 518 1.61 7.94 -18.90
C MET A 518 0.27 7.87 -19.63
N GLY A 519 0.11 6.93 -20.57
CA GLY A 519 -1.14 6.68 -21.25
C GLY A 519 -2.26 6.18 -20.33
N VAL A 520 -1.94 5.30 -19.39
CA VAL A 520 -2.88 4.82 -18.38
C VAL A 520 -3.35 5.96 -17.48
N ASP A 521 -2.47 6.88 -17.13
CA ASP A 521 -2.81 8.03 -16.30
C ASP A 521 -3.63 9.07 -17.06
N LEU A 522 -3.37 9.29 -18.36
CA LEU A 522 -4.23 10.07 -19.25
C LEU A 522 -5.66 9.52 -19.30
N VAL A 523 -5.81 8.21 -19.44
CA VAL A 523 -7.13 7.56 -19.44
C VAL A 523 -7.83 7.69 -18.09
N LYS A 524 -7.10 7.62 -16.98
CA LYS A 524 -7.64 7.86 -15.63
C LYS A 524 -8.08 9.31 -15.44
N ALA A 525 -7.25 10.26 -15.87
CA ALA A 525 -7.56 11.69 -15.82
C ALA A 525 -8.80 12.02 -16.66
N TYR A 526 -8.89 11.48 -17.88
CA TYR A 526 -10.07 11.61 -18.72
C TYR A 526 -11.34 11.03 -18.06
N LYS A 527 -11.26 9.84 -17.46
CA LYS A 527 -12.38 9.23 -16.72
C LYS A 527 -12.84 10.07 -15.53
N SER A 528 -11.93 10.78 -14.89
CA SER A 528 -12.22 11.70 -13.79
C SER A 528 -12.94 12.96 -14.27
N ALA A 529 -12.50 13.53 -15.39
CA ALA A 529 -13.12 14.72 -16.00
C ALA A 529 -14.50 14.46 -16.58
N SER A 530 -14.74 13.26 -17.12
CA SER A 530 -16.02 12.89 -17.75
C SER A 530 -17.14 12.59 -16.76
N LYS A 531 -16.89 12.62 -15.45
CA LYS A 531 -17.94 12.48 -14.43
C LYS A 531 -18.67 13.80 -14.30
N PRO A 532 -20.03 13.82 -14.41
CA PRO A 532 -20.79 15.05 -14.18
C PRO A 532 -20.51 15.54 -12.76
N LYS A 533 -20.12 16.81 -12.64
CA LYS A 533 -20.01 17.45 -11.31
C LYS A 533 -21.37 17.33 -10.61
N PRO A 534 -21.42 16.92 -9.34
CA PRO A 534 -22.67 16.98 -8.61
C PRO A 534 -23.14 18.44 -8.62
N ASN A 535 -24.40 18.67 -9.08
CA ASN A 535 -25.02 19.99 -9.09
C ASN A 535 -24.86 20.61 -7.71
N LYS A 536 -24.06 21.67 -7.58
CA LYS A 536 -24.15 22.58 -6.45
C LYS A 536 -25.59 23.12 -6.45
N LYS A 537 -26.39 22.73 -5.49
CA LYS A 537 -27.63 23.42 -5.21
C LYS A 537 -27.29 24.87 -4.99
N VAL A 538 -27.74 25.72 -5.88
CA VAL A 538 -27.80 27.15 -5.66
C VAL A 538 -28.80 27.31 -4.51
N GLU A 539 -28.33 27.64 -3.33
CA GLU A 539 -29.20 28.16 -2.29
C GLU A 539 -29.67 29.52 -2.78
N GLU A 540 -30.90 29.57 -3.25
CA GLU A 540 -31.65 30.82 -3.41
C GLU A 540 -31.83 31.42 -2.02
N THR A 541 -31.12 32.48 -1.75
CA THR A 541 -31.40 33.38 -0.64
C THR A 541 -32.69 34.14 -0.97
N ALA A 542 -33.76 33.83 -0.26
CA ALA A 542 -34.88 34.71 0.00
C ALA A 542 -34.85 35.17 1.44
#